data_1368aed566302a37e7a08ace8e2e289f
#
_entry.id   1368aed566302a37e7a08ace8e2e289f
#
_cell.length_a   1.000
_cell.length_b   1.000
_cell.length_c   1.000
_cell.angle_alpha   90.00
_cell.angle_beta   90.00
_cell.angle_gamma   90.00
#
_symmetry.space_group_name_H-M   'P 1'
#
loop_
_entity.id
_entity.type
_entity.pdbx_description
1 polymer ?
#
loop_
_entity_poly.entity_id
_entity_poly.type
_entity_poly.pdbx_seq_one_letter_code
_entity_poly.pdbx_strand_id
1 'polypeptide(L)'
;MTYFFFASLRRIIMNKTVIIIPSRLDAERLPSKPLELINNKEMILHVYDAAKKTKSEVYVATPDQKIIKIVNQNKGKAVLTSNNHQTGTDRIYEVFKDHLNSEPNIVINLQGDMPNIEPQAISDLINYMHQGHCDIGTLASSFGSKDELADENTVKVAVKEQLTAGKFSEAIDFFRVDKKKYESYYHHVGIYAFTNKALVRYVSLKRSKLELERKLEQLRALENSMSIHVGYINSSPLSVDTKKDLMEVKKIMERSN
;
A
#
# COMPACT_ATOMS: atom_id res chain seq x y z
N MET A 1 3.42 38.50 16.36
CA MET A 1 2.35 37.89 15.54
C MET A 1 2.88 37.17 14.30
N THR A 2 3.94 37.62 13.66
CA THR A 2 4.50 37.08 12.40
C THR A 2 5.15 35.68 12.55
N TYR A 3 5.78 35.37 13.66
CA TYR A 3 6.44 34.09 13.92
C TYR A 3 5.47 32.90 14.02
N PHE A 4 4.28 33.09 14.57
CA PHE A 4 3.25 32.05 14.68
C PHE A 4 2.62 31.72 13.31
N PHE A 5 2.52 32.70 12.42
CA PHE A 5 1.97 32.50 11.08
C PHE A 5 2.92 31.70 10.17
N PHE A 6 4.23 31.94 10.25
CA PHE A 6 5.25 31.18 9.52
C PHE A 6 5.43 29.76 10.05
N ALA A 7 5.29 29.52 11.35
CA ALA A 7 5.31 28.18 11.92
C ALA A 7 4.08 27.35 11.53
N SER A 8 2.88 27.98 11.46
CA SER A 8 1.65 27.37 11.00
C SER A 8 1.70 27.04 9.50
N LEU A 9 2.19 27.94 8.66
CA LEU A 9 2.37 27.70 7.23
C LEU A 9 3.43 26.61 6.96
N ARG A 10 4.56 26.60 7.67
CA ARG A 10 5.54 25.50 7.60
C ARG A 10 4.94 24.17 8.02
N ARG A 11 4.08 24.13 9.06
CA ARG A 11 3.41 22.92 9.51
C ARG A 11 2.38 22.40 8.50
N ILE A 12 1.69 23.29 7.79
CA ILE A 12 0.75 22.95 6.71
C ILE A 12 1.49 22.40 5.49
N ILE A 13 2.64 22.97 5.14
CA ILE A 13 3.49 22.48 4.04
C ILE A 13 4.15 21.14 4.40
N MET A 14 4.47 20.89 5.68
CA MET A 14 5.14 19.67 6.14
C MET A 14 4.25 18.43 6.26
N ASN A 15 2.94 18.52 6.03
CA ASN A 15 2.00 17.40 6.23
C ASN A 15 1.25 16.98 4.95
N LYS A 16 1.79 17.27 3.77
CA LYS A 16 1.16 16.87 2.51
C LYS A 16 1.34 15.36 2.29
N THR A 17 0.22 14.63 2.34
CA THR A 17 0.17 13.20 2.01
C THR A 17 -0.55 13.00 0.68
N VAL A 18 -0.03 12.11 -0.14
CA VAL A 18 -0.71 11.61 -1.34
C VAL A 18 -0.85 10.09 -1.27
N ILE A 19 -1.99 9.59 -1.71
CA ILE A 19 -2.22 8.16 -1.93
C ILE A 19 -2.21 7.90 -3.43
N ILE A 20 -1.35 7.00 -3.88
CA ILE A 20 -1.27 6.61 -5.28
C ILE A 20 -1.57 5.12 -5.38
N ILE A 21 -2.54 4.78 -6.22
CA ILE A 21 -3.03 3.42 -6.43
C ILE A 21 -2.51 2.93 -7.79
N PRO A 22 -1.44 2.11 -7.81
CA PRO A 22 -0.96 1.54 -9.07
C PRO A 22 -1.97 0.51 -9.57
N SER A 23 -2.30 0.57 -10.87
CA SER A 23 -3.28 -0.32 -11.47
C SER A 23 -2.96 -0.60 -12.93
N ARG A 24 -3.22 -1.83 -13.40
CA ARG A 24 -3.10 -2.22 -14.82
C ARG A 24 -4.08 -3.33 -15.16
N LEU A 25 -4.49 -3.41 -16.41
CA LEU A 25 -5.40 -4.45 -16.90
C LEU A 25 -4.72 -5.79 -17.10
N ASP A 26 -3.41 -5.76 -17.36
CA ASP A 26 -2.59 -6.93 -17.64
C ASP A 26 -2.26 -7.69 -16.35
N ALA A 27 -3.22 -8.51 -15.90
CA ALA A 27 -3.08 -9.41 -14.77
C ALA A 27 -3.27 -10.85 -15.26
N GLU A 28 -2.23 -11.70 -15.11
CA GLU A 28 -2.21 -13.07 -15.64
C GLU A 28 -3.34 -13.95 -15.07
N ARG A 29 -3.55 -13.92 -13.75
CA ARG A 29 -4.51 -14.80 -13.05
C ARG A 29 -5.95 -14.32 -13.13
N LEU A 30 -6.19 -13.02 -13.29
CA LEU A 30 -7.50 -12.41 -13.40
C LEU A 30 -7.42 -11.22 -14.37
N PRO A 31 -7.54 -11.43 -15.69
CA PRO A 31 -7.50 -10.36 -16.68
C PRO A 31 -8.51 -9.26 -16.38
N SER A 32 -8.13 -8.00 -16.59
CA SER A 32 -8.97 -6.84 -16.29
C SER A 32 -9.40 -6.71 -14.82
N LYS A 33 -8.68 -7.35 -13.89
CA LYS A 33 -8.94 -7.37 -12.44
C LYS A 33 -9.45 -6.04 -11.86
N PRO A 34 -8.85 -4.86 -12.12
CA PRO A 34 -9.32 -3.60 -11.55
C PRO A 34 -10.76 -3.20 -11.95
N LEU A 35 -11.26 -3.75 -13.04
CA LEU A 35 -12.58 -3.44 -13.58
C LEU A 35 -13.63 -4.52 -13.28
N GLU A 36 -13.26 -5.56 -12.54
CA GLU A 36 -14.22 -6.54 -12.04
C GLU A 36 -15.22 -5.87 -11.08
N LEU A 37 -16.51 -6.23 -11.24
CA LEU A 37 -17.57 -5.61 -10.46
C LEU A 37 -17.73 -6.29 -9.09
N ILE A 38 -17.77 -5.49 -8.05
CA ILE A 38 -18.16 -5.85 -6.69
C ILE A 38 -19.34 -4.95 -6.34
N ASN A 39 -20.52 -5.52 -6.05
CA ASN A 39 -21.74 -4.76 -5.77
C ASN A 39 -22.03 -3.66 -6.83
N ASN A 40 -21.97 -4.04 -8.12
CA ASN A 40 -22.19 -3.16 -9.27
C ASN A 40 -21.24 -1.98 -9.44
N LYS A 41 -20.05 -2.03 -8.81
CA LYS A 41 -19.02 -1.01 -8.89
C LYS A 41 -17.67 -1.66 -9.12
N GLU A 42 -16.85 -1.06 -9.98
CA GLU A 42 -15.52 -1.57 -10.29
C GLU A 42 -14.62 -1.65 -9.05
N MET A 43 -13.84 -2.72 -8.94
CA MET A 43 -12.95 -2.96 -7.79
C MET A 43 -12.03 -1.79 -7.50
N ILE A 44 -11.44 -1.17 -8.52
CA ILE A 44 -10.54 -0.01 -8.35
C ILE A 44 -11.25 1.18 -7.69
N LEU A 45 -12.56 1.36 -7.93
CA LEU A 45 -13.32 2.45 -7.33
C LEU A 45 -13.62 2.21 -5.85
N HIS A 46 -13.73 0.96 -5.40
CA HIS A 46 -13.85 0.67 -3.96
C HIS A 46 -12.58 1.08 -3.22
N VAL A 47 -11.40 0.72 -3.75
CA VAL A 47 -10.10 1.11 -3.18
C VAL A 47 -9.94 2.63 -3.20
N TYR A 48 -10.29 3.27 -4.33
CA TYR A 48 -10.23 4.73 -4.48
C TYR A 48 -11.09 5.44 -3.43
N ASP A 49 -12.32 4.99 -3.23
CA ASP A 49 -13.24 5.61 -2.26
C ASP A 49 -12.80 5.38 -0.81
N ALA A 50 -12.26 4.21 -0.48
CA ALA A 50 -11.65 3.97 0.82
C ALA A 50 -10.51 4.96 1.08
N ALA A 51 -9.63 5.14 0.10
CA ALA A 51 -8.53 6.11 0.17
C ALA A 51 -9.04 7.55 0.32
N LYS A 52 -10.09 7.95 -0.40
CA LYS A 52 -10.69 9.31 -0.31
C LYS A 52 -11.25 9.64 1.07
N LYS A 53 -11.71 8.65 1.82
CA LYS A 53 -12.22 8.85 3.19
C LYS A 53 -11.13 9.34 4.16
N THR A 54 -9.84 9.16 3.84
CA THR A 54 -8.72 9.71 4.62
C THR A 54 -8.54 11.22 4.46
N LYS A 55 -9.26 11.86 3.53
CA LYS A 55 -9.13 13.27 3.14
C LYS A 55 -7.79 13.63 2.47
N SER A 56 -6.97 12.64 2.13
CA SER A 56 -5.75 12.83 1.34
C SER A 56 -6.06 13.05 -0.14
N GLU A 57 -5.11 13.60 -0.89
CA GLU A 57 -5.17 13.54 -2.35
C GLU A 57 -4.96 12.10 -2.81
N VAL A 58 -5.78 11.64 -3.76
CA VAL A 58 -5.74 10.27 -4.27
C VAL A 58 -5.64 10.28 -5.78
N TYR A 59 -4.72 9.49 -6.32
CA TYR A 59 -4.53 9.27 -7.75
C TYR A 59 -4.48 7.79 -8.08
N VAL A 60 -5.07 7.40 -9.19
CA VAL A 60 -4.84 6.08 -9.81
C VAL A 60 -3.74 6.23 -10.85
N ALA A 61 -2.65 5.50 -10.69
CA ALA A 61 -1.53 5.48 -11.63
C ALA A 61 -1.66 4.28 -12.57
N THR A 62 -1.87 4.50 -13.87
CA THR A 62 -2.18 3.41 -14.81
C THR A 62 -1.68 3.70 -16.22
N PRO A 63 -1.24 2.70 -16.99
CA PRO A 63 -0.98 2.82 -18.42
C PRO A 63 -2.26 2.69 -19.26
N ASP A 64 -3.40 2.35 -18.64
CA ASP A 64 -4.60 1.91 -19.34
C ASP A 64 -5.66 3.01 -19.45
N GLN A 65 -5.93 3.48 -20.65
CA GLN A 65 -6.95 4.51 -20.92
C GLN A 65 -8.36 4.12 -20.44
N LYS A 66 -8.68 2.82 -20.41
CA LYS A 66 -9.96 2.33 -19.91
C LYS A 66 -10.12 2.56 -18.41
N ILE A 67 -9.06 2.35 -17.63
CA ILE A 67 -9.06 2.65 -16.19
C ILE A 67 -9.18 4.17 -15.97
N ILE A 68 -8.41 4.98 -16.72
CA ILE A 68 -8.49 6.44 -16.65
C ILE A 68 -9.92 6.93 -16.89
N LYS A 69 -10.58 6.44 -17.96
CA LYS A 69 -11.93 6.82 -18.29
C LYS A 69 -12.91 6.51 -17.14
N ILE A 70 -12.85 5.30 -16.58
CA ILE A 70 -13.73 4.86 -15.50
C ILE A 70 -13.52 5.69 -14.25
N VAL A 71 -12.27 5.90 -13.83
CA VAL A 71 -11.95 6.71 -12.65
C VAL A 71 -12.43 8.15 -12.81
N ASN A 72 -12.18 8.78 -13.97
CA ASN A 72 -12.58 10.17 -14.23
C ASN A 72 -14.12 10.33 -14.32
N GLN A 73 -14.84 9.36 -14.91
CA GLN A 73 -16.30 9.35 -14.95
C GLN A 73 -16.91 9.29 -13.54
N ASN A 74 -16.20 8.68 -12.59
CA ASN A 74 -16.59 8.63 -11.17
C ASN A 74 -15.97 9.76 -10.33
N LYS A 75 -15.58 10.88 -10.98
CA LYS A 75 -15.00 12.08 -10.33
C LYS A 75 -13.70 11.79 -9.56
N GLY A 76 -13.02 10.71 -9.89
CA GLY A 76 -11.70 10.37 -9.40
C GLY A 76 -10.61 11.08 -10.20
N LYS A 77 -9.37 10.96 -9.75
CA LYS A 77 -8.17 11.45 -10.44
C LYS A 77 -7.34 10.26 -10.89
N ALA A 78 -7.05 10.17 -12.19
CA ALA A 78 -6.16 9.16 -12.74
C ALA A 78 -5.06 9.81 -13.59
N VAL A 79 -3.86 9.24 -13.55
CA VAL A 79 -2.68 9.71 -14.26
C VAL A 79 -2.21 8.60 -15.19
N LEU A 80 -1.98 8.96 -16.46
CA LEU A 80 -1.39 8.06 -17.44
C LEU A 80 0.10 7.89 -17.13
N THR A 81 0.54 6.63 -17.01
CA THR A 81 1.94 6.29 -16.73
C THR A 81 2.52 5.38 -17.81
N SER A 82 3.84 5.27 -17.86
CA SER A 82 4.52 4.35 -18.75
C SER A 82 4.05 2.90 -18.58
N ASN A 83 4.07 2.15 -19.69
CA ASN A 83 3.84 0.70 -19.67
C ASN A 83 5.03 -0.08 -19.09
N ASN A 84 6.23 0.51 -19.07
CA ASN A 84 7.49 -0.21 -18.85
C ASN A 84 7.87 -0.37 -17.37
N HIS A 85 6.99 0.00 -16.44
CA HIS A 85 7.27 -0.19 -15.01
C HIS A 85 7.24 -1.67 -14.63
N GLN A 86 8.31 -2.11 -13.96
CA GLN A 86 8.42 -3.47 -13.48
C GLN A 86 7.61 -3.70 -12.21
N THR A 87 7.43 -2.64 -11.39
CA THR A 87 6.77 -2.73 -10.09
C THR A 87 5.72 -1.63 -9.90
N GLY A 88 4.81 -1.83 -8.94
CA GLY A 88 3.86 -0.80 -8.52
C GLY A 88 4.57 0.42 -7.94
N THR A 89 5.68 0.21 -7.24
CA THR A 89 6.47 1.29 -6.64
C THR A 89 7.13 2.19 -7.68
N ASP A 90 7.66 1.63 -8.78
CA ASP A 90 8.20 2.42 -9.88
C ASP A 90 7.11 3.27 -10.54
N ARG A 91 5.90 2.72 -10.68
CA ARG A 91 4.75 3.43 -11.27
C ARG A 91 4.28 4.60 -10.41
N ILE A 92 4.17 4.41 -9.10
CA ILE A 92 3.79 5.53 -8.21
C ILE A 92 4.87 6.59 -8.14
N TYR A 93 6.14 6.21 -8.29
CA TYR A 93 7.25 7.16 -8.33
C TYR A 93 7.20 8.08 -9.55
N GLU A 94 6.80 7.58 -10.74
CA GLU A 94 6.57 8.43 -11.92
C GLU A 94 5.53 9.51 -11.61
N VAL A 95 4.38 9.15 -11.03
CA VAL A 95 3.35 10.14 -10.67
C VAL A 95 3.87 11.12 -9.63
N PHE A 96 4.56 10.64 -8.60
CA PHE A 96 5.13 11.47 -7.55
C PHE A 96 6.13 12.49 -8.11
N LYS A 97 7.03 12.06 -8.98
CA LYS A 97 8.08 12.89 -9.56
C LYS A 97 7.55 13.84 -10.63
N ASP A 98 6.86 13.28 -11.63
CA ASP A 98 6.60 14.00 -12.89
C ASP A 98 5.23 14.73 -12.87
N HIS A 99 4.29 14.28 -12.03
CA HIS A 99 2.97 14.90 -11.93
C HIS A 99 2.80 15.74 -10.65
N LEU A 100 3.44 15.35 -9.55
CA LEU A 100 3.34 16.03 -8.27
C LEU A 100 4.60 16.83 -7.90
N ASN A 101 5.57 16.94 -8.79
CA ASN A 101 6.83 17.68 -8.61
C ASN A 101 7.58 17.31 -7.30
N SER A 102 7.43 16.09 -6.83
CA SER A 102 8.00 15.58 -5.57
C SER A 102 7.62 16.41 -4.32
N GLU A 103 6.49 17.12 -4.35
CA GLU A 103 6.04 17.97 -3.24
C GLU A 103 5.50 17.21 -2.01
N PRO A 104 4.75 16.07 -2.14
CA PRO A 104 4.25 15.36 -0.97
C PRO A 104 5.36 14.88 -0.04
N ASN A 105 5.14 15.01 1.28
CA ASN A 105 6.08 14.53 2.30
C ASN A 105 5.94 13.02 2.53
N ILE A 106 4.70 12.51 2.43
CA ILE A 106 4.36 11.10 2.56
C ILE A 106 3.66 10.63 1.30
N VAL A 107 4.12 9.53 0.75
CA VAL A 107 3.53 8.87 -0.43
C VAL A 107 3.05 7.48 -0.03
N ILE A 108 1.75 7.25 -0.13
CA ILE A 108 1.15 5.94 0.12
C ILE A 108 1.05 5.18 -1.20
N ASN A 109 1.66 4.00 -1.26
CA ASN A 109 1.45 2.99 -2.29
C ASN A 109 0.33 2.06 -1.81
N LEU A 110 -0.90 2.30 -2.26
CA LEU A 110 -2.06 1.50 -1.92
C LEU A 110 -2.39 0.58 -3.09
N GLN A 111 -2.29 -0.74 -2.88
CA GLN A 111 -2.57 -1.69 -3.95
C GLN A 111 -4.04 -1.67 -4.37
N GLY A 112 -4.28 -1.71 -5.69
CA GLY A 112 -5.62 -1.60 -6.29
C GLY A 112 -6.49 -2.87 -6.17
N ASP A 113 -6.03 -3.88 -5.46
CA ASP A 113 -6.67 -5.19 -5.31
C ASP A 113 -7.17 -5.51 -3.87
N MET A 114 -7.23 -4.51 -3.01
CA MET A 114 -7.77 -4.62 -1.65
C MET A 114 -9.08 -3.82 -1.49
N PRO A 115 -10.19 -4.22 -2.14
CA PRO A 115 -11.41 -3.41 -2.21
C PRO A 115 -12.13 -3.23 -0.87
N ASN A 116 -11.86 -4.08 0.11
CA ASN A 116 -12.41 -4.01 1.47
C ASN A 116 -11.44 -3.43 2.50
N ILE A 117 -10.39 -2.71 2.07
CA ILE A 117 -9.47 -2.06 3.01
C ILE A 117 -10.20 -0.99 3.82
N GLU A 118 -10.00 -1.00 5.14
CA GLU A 118 -10.62 -0.04 6.03
C GLU A 118 -9.92 1.33 5.95
N PRO A 119 -10.66 2.43 5.74
CA PRO A 119 -10.09 3.78 5.70
C PRO A 119 -9.33 4.17 6.96
N GLN A 120 -9.74 3.64 8.12
CA GLN A 120 -9.09 3.91 9.40
C GLN A 120 -7.67 3.35 9.42
N ALA A 121 -7.44 2.14 8.87
CA ALA A 121 -6.12 1.54 8.78
C ALA A 121 -5.15 2.40 7.95
N ILE A 122 -5.64 2.98 6.85
CA ILE A 122 -4.85 3.91 6.03
C ILE A 122 -4.54 5.20 6.83
N SER A 123 -5.54 5.73 7.54
CA SER A 123 -5.38 6.94 8.35
C SER A 123 -4.39 6.76 9.49
N ASP A 124 -4.41 5.62 10.16
CA ASP A 124 -3.48 5.29 11.25
C ASP A 124 -2.04 5.21 10.75
N LEU A 125 -1.85 4.58 9.57
CA LEU A 125 -0.55 4.52 8.91
C LEU A 125 -0.04 5.93 8.55
N ILE A 126 -0.90 6.79 7.98
CA ILE A 126 -0.55 8.18 7.65
C ILE A 126 -0.15 8.95 8.91
N ASN A 127 -0.94 8.84 9.97
CA ASN A 127 -0.68 9.54 11.23
C ASN A 127 0.66 9.12 11.84
N TYR A 128 0.98 7.82 11.79
CA TYR A 128 2.27 7.31 12.26
C TYR A 128 3.43 7.86 11.44
N MET A 129 3.33 7.84 10.13
CA MET A 129 4.39 8.34 9.24
C MET A 129 4.68 9.82 9.42
N HIS A 130 3.68 10.62 9.76
CA HIS A 130 3.89 12.04 10.08
C HIS A 130 4.69 12.30 11.36
N GLN A 131 4.83 11.29 12.22
CA GLN A 131 5.70 11.39 13.41
C GLN A 131 7.19 11.23 13.07
N GLY A 132 7.51 10.73 11.87
CA GLY A 132 8.89 10.70 11.36
C GLY A 132 9.78 9.61 11.94
N HIS A 133 9.20 8.50 12.41
CA HIS A 133 9.94 7.44 13.09
C HIS A 133 10.68 6.46 12.18
N CYS A 134 10.32 6.40 10.89
CA CYS A 134 10.90 5.44 9.94
C CYS A 134 10.89 5.94 8.49
N ASP A 135 11.62 5.26 7.63
CA ASP A 135 11.64 5.50 6.19
C ASP A 135 10.35 5.03 5.51
N ILE A 136 9.88 3.83 5.91
CA ILE A 136 8.74 3.14 5.30
C ILE A 136 7.82 2.62 6.41
N GLY A 137 6.52 2.85 6.29
CA GLY A 137 5.49 2.24 7.10
C GLY A 137 4.72 1.20 6.30
N THR A 138 4.28 0.14 6.96
CA THR A 138 3.37 -0.88 6.39
C THR A 138 2.44 -1.41 7.47
N LEU A 139 1.52 -2.32 7.12
CA LEU A 139 0.54 -2.87 8.04
C LEU A 139 0.63 -4.39 8.11
N ALA A 140 0.13 -4.94 9.21
CA ALA A 140 -0.02 -6.38 9.38
C ALA A 140 -1.19 -6.72 10.31
N SER A 141 -1.72 -7.93 10.20
CA SER A 141 -2.76 -8.47 11.08
C SER A 141 -2.35 -9.82 11.65
N SER A 142 -3.09 -10.30 12.63
CA SER A 142 -3.05 -11.71 13.00
C SER A 142 -3.54 -12.59 11.85
N PHE A 143 -3.14 -13.84 11.82
CA PHE A 143 -3.69 -14.82 10.86
C PHE A 143 -5.13 -15.18 11.24
N GLY A 144 -6.02 -15.22 10.25
CA GLY A 144 -7.41 -15.60 10.44
C GLY A 144 -7.60 -17.12 10.62
N SER A 145 -6.66 -17.93 10.12
CA SER A 145 -6.72 -19.40 10.22
C SER A 145 -5.33 -20.05 10.15
N LYS A 146 -5.26 -21.34 10.51
CA LYS A 146 -4.03 -22.13 10.33
C LYS A 146 -3.69 -22.36 8.86
N ASP A 147 -4.69 -22.42 8.00
CA ASP A 147 -4.50 -22.59 6.56
C ASP A 147 -3.87 -21.34 5.94
N GLU A 148 -4.30 -20.16 6.35
CA GLU A 148 -3.68 -18.89 5.95
C GLU A 148 -2.22 -18.80 6.42
N LEU A 149 -1.93 -19.24 7.62
CA LEU A 149 -0.58 -19.31 8.14
C LEU A 149 0.31 -20.26 7.32
N ALA A 150 -0.22 -21.39 6.86
CA ALA A 150 0.48 -22.38 6.06
C ALA A 150 0.59 -22.02 4.57
N ASP A 151 -0.24 -21.09 4.09
CA ASP A 151 -0.26 -20.70 2.66
C ASP A 151 1.03 -19.98 2.26
N GLU A 152 1.74 -20.53 1.28
CA GLU A 152 2.96 -19.94 0.71
C GLU A 152 2.70 -18.67 -0.10
N ASN A 153 1.45 -18.38 -0.48
CA ASN A 153 1.08 -17.12 -1.13
C ASN A 153 0.93 -15.98 -0.11
N THR A 154 0.59 -16.28 1.11
CA THR A 154 0.51 -15.30 2.20
C THR A 154 1.91 -14.83 2.62
N VAL A 155 2.17 -13.54 2.50
CA VAL A 155 3.41 -12.93 2.97
C VAL A 155 3.34 -12.73 4.47
N LYS A 156 4.38 -13.14 5.17
CA LYS A 156 4.57 -12.95 6.61
C LYS A 156 5.60 -11.86 6.85
N VAL A 157 5.40 -11.08 7.91
CA VAL A 157 6.39 -10.12 8.40
C VAL A 157 6.78 -10.45 9.81
N ALA A 158 8.07 -10.65 10.06
CA ALA A 158 8.64 -10.76 11.40
C ALA A 158 8.99 -9.37 11.92
N VAL A 159 8.72 -9.14 13.20
CA VAL A 159 8.88 -7.85 13.86
C VAL A 159 9.70 -7.98 15.14
N LYS A 160 10.34 -6.88 15.55
CA LYS A 160 11.20 -6.84 16.72
C LYS A 160 10.42 -6.97 18.04
N GLU A 161 9.27 -6.31 18.12
CA GLU A 161 8.37 -6.33 19.26
C GLU A 161 6.98 -6.77 18.86
N GLN A 162 6.27 -7.45 19.75
CA GLN A 162 4.92 -7.92 19.49
C GLN A 162 3.99 -6.76 19.12
N LEU A 163 3.23 -6.93 18.03
CA LEU A 163 2.24 -5.96 17.58
C LEU A 163 0.97 -6.04 18.42
N THR A 164 0.46 -4.87 18.76
CA THR A 164 -0.85 -4.68 19.37
C THR A 164 -1.54 -3.47 18.75
N ALA A 165 -2.85 -3.32 18.94
CA ALA A 165 -3.61 -2.19 18.40
C ALA A 165 -2.96 -0.84 18.75
N GLY A 166 -2.77 0.01 17.74
CA GLY A 166 -2.17 1.34 17.85
C GLY A 166 -0.65 1.36 18.02
N LYS A 167 0.03 0.19 18.06
CA LYS A 167 1.50 0.11 18.12
C LYS A 167 2.11 -0.23 16.78
N PHE A 168 3.30 0.28 16.58
CA PHE A 168 4.17 -0.05 15.45
C PHE A 168 5.47 -0.66 15.98
N SER A 169 6.02 -1.62 15.23
CA SER A 169 7.30 -2.24 15.54
C SER A 169 8.16 -2.34 14.29
N GLU A 170 9.47 -2.38 14.46
CA GLU A 170 10.43 -2.52 13.36
C GLU A 170 10.32 -3.90 12.73
N ALA A 171 10.22 -3.95 11.39
CA ALA A 171 10.28 -5.18 10.62
C ALA A 171 11.72 -5.70 10.58
N ILE A 172 11.90 -7.00 10.84
CA ILE A 172 13.20 -7.67 10.77
C ILE A 172 13.34 -8.61 9.57
N ASP A 173 12.23 -9.14 9.05
CA ASP A 173 12.23 -9.96 7.83
C ASP A 173 10.84 -10.03 7.18
N PHE A 174 10.80 -10.37 5.89
CA PHE A 174 9.60 -10.74 5.16
C PHE A 174 9.82 -12.07 4.47
N PHE A 175 8.84 -12.98 4.58
CA PHE A 175 8.96 -14.33 4.06
C PHE A 175 7.59 -14.93 3.71
N ARG A 176 7.59 -16.01 2.94
CA ARG A 176 6.40 -16.81 2.64
C ARG A 176 6.40 -18.09 3.45
N VAL A 177 7.54 -18.76 3.52
CA VAL A 177 7.76 -19.98 4.33
C VAL A 177 8.76 -19.65 5.42
N ASP A 178 8.41 -19.93 6.67
CA ASP A 178 9.31 -19.67 7.79
C ASP A 178 10.42 -20.74 7.86
N LYS A 179 11.65 -20.28 7.58
CA LYS A 179 12.86 -21.11 7.72
C LYS A 179 13.66 -20.77 8.96
N LYS A 180 13.37 -19.66 9.63
CA LYS A 180 14.17 -19.12 10.76
C LYS A 180 13.49 -19.22 12.12
N LYS A 181 12.21 -19.61 12.17
CA LYS A 181 11.38 -19.72 13.39
C LYS A 181 11.40 -18.42 14.22
N TYR A 182 10.83 -17.35 13.65
CA TYR A 182 10.67 -16.09 14.36
C TYR A 182 9.70 -16.21 15.53
N GLU A 183 9.96 -15.53 16.64
CA GLU A 183 9.09 -15.52 17.83
C GLU A 183 7.78 -14.76 17.57
N SER A 184 7.86 -13.66 16.82
CA SER A 184 6.71 -12.79 16.51
C SER A 184 6.65 -12.49 15.03
N TYR A 185 5.60 -12.96 14.37
CA TYR A 185 5.33 -12.67 12.95
C TYR A 185 3.82 -12.63 12.68
N TYR A 186 3.46 -11.91 11.62
CA TYR A 186 2.09 -11.52 11.29
C TYR A 186 1.83 -11.65 9.80
N HIS A 187 0.53 -11.69 9.41
CA HIS A 187 0.13 -11.58 8.02
C HIS A 187 0.40 -10.16 7.54
N HIS A 188 1.30 -10.00 6.58
CA HIS A 188 1.67 -8.71 6.01
C HIS A 188 0.59 -8.21 5.05
N VAL A 189 0.18 -6.96 5.21
CA VAL A 189 -0.74 -6.25 4.31
C VAL A 189 0.03 -5.34 3.38
N GLY A 190 -0.12 -5.55 2.07
CA GLY A 190 0.69 -4.92 1.02
C GLY A 190 0.43 -3.43 0.75
N ILE A 191 0.20 -2.63 1.79
CA ILE A 191 0.20 -1.17 1.72
C ILE A 191 1.53 -0.63 2.24
N TYR A 192 2.09 0.38 1.56
CA TYR A 192 3.34 1.00 1.98
C TYR A 192 3.22 2.52 2.00
N ALA A 193 3.71 3.11 3.07
CA ALA A 193 3.85 4.55 3.22
C ALA A 193 5.33 4.91 3.21
N PHE A 194 5.75 5.72 2.27
CA PHE A 194 7.12 6.18 2.16
C PHE A 194 7.23 7.64 2.60
N THR A 195 8.30 8.00 3.32
CA THR A 195 8.71 9.40 3.31
C THR A 195 9.17 9.77 1.90
N ASN A 196 9.08 11.05 1.51
CA ASN A 196 9.58 11.54 0.23
C ASN A 196 11.02 11.06 -0.05
N LYS A 197 11.91 11.27 0.91
CA LYS A 197 13.33 10.86 0.79
C LYS A 197 13.48 9.36 0.65
N ALA A 198 12.69 8.59 1.39
CA ALA A 198 12.72 7.13 1.33
C ALA A 198 12.27 6.62 -0.05
N LEU A 199 11.21 7.18 -0.64
CA LEU A 199 10.74 6.77 -1.97
C LEU A 199 11.81 7.04 -3.04
N VAL A 200 12.40 8.23 -3.04
CA VAL A 200 13.49 8.59 -3.97
C VAL A 200 14.68 7.64 -3.81
N ARG A 201 15.09 7.36 -2.56
CA ARG A 201 16.18 6.42 -2.28
C ARG A 201 15.84 5.02 -2.74
N TYR A 202 14.65 4.52 -2.41
CA TYR A 202 14.22 3.16 -2.73
C TYR A 202 14.26 2.87 -4.23
N VAL A 203 13.71 3.76 -5.06
CA VAL A 203 13.69 3.54 -6.53
C VAL A 203 15.06 3.69 -7.18
N SER A 204 16.02 4.36 -6.52
CA SER A 204 17.41 4.43 -6.98
C SER A 204 18.23 3.17 -6.69
N LEU A 205 17.75 2.29 -5.80
CA LEU A 205 18.43 1.06 -5.43
C LEU A 205 18.27 -0.01 -6.52
N LYS A 206 19.33 -0.75 -6.74
CA LYS A 206 19.25 -1.98 -7.54
C LYS A 206 18.45 -3.05 -6.79
N ARG A 207 17.80 -3.92 -7.53
CA ARG A 207 17.09 -5.07 -6.96
C ARG A 207 18.07 -5.93 -6.16
N SER A 208 17.70 -6.20 -4.92
CA SER A 208 18.57 -6.89 -3.97
C SER A 208 18.47 -8.40 -4.09
N LYS A 209 19.42 -9.12 -3.47
CA LYS A 209 19.50 -10.59 -3.58
C LYS A 209 18.25 -11.26 -3.02
N LEU A 210 17.85 -10.92 -1.77
CA LEU A 210 16.67 -11.52 -1.14
C LEU A 210 15.37 -11.10 -1.83
N GLU A 211 15.28 -9.87 -2.36
CA GLU A 211 14.15 -9.44 -3.18
C GLU A 211 13.93 -10.38 -4.37
N LEU A 212 15.00 -10.70 -5.10
CA LEU A 212 14.94 -11.58 -6.27
C LEU A 212 14.64 -13.03 -5.89
N GLU A 213 15.30 -13.54 -4.84
CA GLU A 213 15.13 -14.93 -4.37
C GLU A 213 13.72 -15.20 -3.85
N ARG A 214 13.15 -14.26 -3.06
CA ARG A 214 11.86 -14.44 -2.40
C ARG A 214 10.69 -13.79 -3.14
N LYS A 215 10.99 -13.00 -4.20
CA LYS A 215 10.02 -12.20 -4.96
C LYS A 215 9.20 -11.27 -4.05
N LEU A 216 9.90 -10.57 -3.16
CA LEU A 216 9.34 -9.64 -2.18
C LEU A 216 10.09 -8.31 -2.26
N GLU A 217 9.45 -7.28 -2.86
CA GLU A 217 10.07 -5.98 -3.16
C GLU A 217 10.61 -5.27 -1.92
N GLN A 218 9.92 -5.38 -0.79
CA GLN A 218 10.27 -4.70 0.46
C GLN A 218 11.60 -5.16 1.05
N LEU A 219 12.09 -6.34 0.67
CA LEU A 219 13.41 -6.81 1.08
C LEU A 219 14.54 -5.96 0.52
N ARG A 220 14.34 -5.28 -0.62
CA ARG A 220 15.28 -4.29 -1.13
C ARG A 220 15.57 -3.19 -0.10
N ALA A 221 14.53 -2.72 0.58
CA ALA A 221 14.69 -1.70 1.61
C ALA A 221 15.48 -2.24 2.81
N LEU A 222 15.12 -3.42 3.34
CA LEU A 222 15.81 -4.01 4.49
C LEU A 222 17.29 -4.31 4.20
N GLU A 223 17.59 -4.90 3.03
CA GLU A 223 18.99 -5.19 2.66
C GLU A 223 19.84 -3.93 2.43
N ASN A 224 19.20 -2.77 2.26
CA ASN A 224 19.86 -1.47 2.13
C ASN A 224 19.72 -0.59 3.39
N SER A 225 19.44 -1.20 4.55
CA SER A 225 19.35 -0.52 5.84
C SER A 225 18.36 0.65 5.86
N MET A 226 17.23 0.48 5.18
CA MET A 226 16.08 1.37 5.34
C MET A 226 15.18 0.82 6.45
N SER A 227 14.73 1.70 7.33
CA SER A 227 13.82 1.32 8.40
C SER A 227 12.40 1.08 7.88
N ILE A 228 11.84 -0.09 8.19
CA ILE A 228 10.44 -0.41 7.91
C ILE A 228 9.73 -0.65 9.23
N HIS A 229 8.66 0.11 9.50
CA HIS A 229 7.83 -0.11 10.68
C HIS A 229 6.47 -0.67 10.28
N VAL A 230 5.97 -1.61 11.07
CA VAL A 230 4.75 -2.37 10.83
C VAL A 230 3.71 -1.99 11.88
N GLY A 231 2.55 -1.49 11.45
CA GLY A 231 1.40 -1.23 12.32
C GLY A 231 0.43 -2.41 12.36
N TYR A 232 -0.21 -2.62 13.50
CA TYR A 232 -1.21 -3.67 13.66
C TYR A 232 -2.61 -3.20 13.22
N ILE A 233 -3.30 -4.06 12.47
CA ILE A 233 -4.73 -3.92 12.16
C ILE A 233 -5.49 -5.18 12.57
N ASN A 234 -6.76 -5.02 12.96
CA ASN A 234 -7.55 -6.13 13.50
C ASN A 234 -7.93 -7.20 12.47
N SER A 235 -8.09 -6.81 11.22
CA SER A 235 -8.43 -7.74 10.13
C SER A 235 -7.67 -7.38 8.85
N SER A 236 -7.11 -8.39 8.18
CA SER A 236 -6.48 -8.21 6.88
C SER A 236 -7.54 -7.95 5.81
N PRO A 237 -7.38 -6.92 4.96
CA PRO A 237 -8.17 -6.84 3.74
C PRO A 237 -7.84 -8.04 2.85
N LEU A 238 -8.85 -8.57 2.14
CA LEU A 238 -8.62 -9.60 1.13
C LEU A 238 -7.97 -8.99 -0.10
N SER A 239 -6.84 -9.54 -0.50
CA SER A 239 -6.23 -9.27 -1.80
C SER A 239 -6.89 -10.15 -2.87
N VAL A 240 -7.47 -9.51 -3.89
CA VAL A 240 -8.12 -10.22 -4.99
C VAL A 240 -7.09 -10.52 -6.09
N ASP A 241 -6.70 -11.77 -6.21
CA ASP A 241 -5.77 -12.24 -7.23
C ASP A 241 -6.37 -13.28 -8.19
N THR A 242 -7.42 -13.97 -7.75
CA THR A 242 -8.10 -15.02 -8.49
C THR A 242 -9.61 -14.78 -8.52
N LYS A 243 -10.33 -15.54 -9.37
CA LYS A 243 -11.81 -15.55 -9.34
C LYS A 243 -12.37 -16.01 -8.00
N LYS A 244 -11.68 -16.91 -7.29
CA LYS A 244 -12.07 -17.38 -5.97
C LYS A 244 -12.04 -16.23 -4.97
N ASP A 245 -10.95 -15.47 -4.94
CA ASP A 245 -10.81 -14.31 -4.04
C ASP A 245 -11.86 -13.23 -4.34
N LEU A 246 -12.14 -13.00 -5.64
CA LEU A 246 -13.19 -12.07 -6.05
C LEU A 246 -14.57 -12.51 -5.52
N MET A 247 -14.91 -13.79 -5.58
CA MET A 247 -16.17 -14.30 -5.05
C MET A 247 -16.24 -14.20 -3.53
N GLU A 248 -15.12 -14.39 -2.85
CA GLU A 248 -15.05 -14.28 -1.40
C GLU A 248 -15.20 -12.83 -0.93
N VAL A 249 -14.49 -11.89 -1.56
CA VAL A 249 -14.61 -10.47 -1.22
C VAL A 249 -16.00 -9.92 -1.49
N LYS A 250 -16.67 -10.37 -2.56
CA LYS A 250 -18.08 -10.01 -2.84
C LYS A 250 -18.98 -10.40 -1.67
N LYS A 251 -18.89 -11.64 -1.18
CA LYS A 251 -19.69 -12.13 -0.03
C LYS A 251 -19.43 -11.31 1.24
N ILE A 252 -18.18 -10.92 1.50
CA ILE A 252 -17.83 -10.11 2.67
C ILE A 252 -18.45 -8.71 2.54
N MET A 253 -18.27 -8.06 1.39
CA MET A 253 -18.75 -6.69 1.18
C MET A 253 -20.28 -6.59 1.03
N GLU A 254 -20.97 -7.68 0.68
CA GLU A 254 -22.44 -7.76 0.73
C GLU A 254 -23.01 -7.75 2.15
N ARG A 255 -22.27 -8.36 3.11
CA ARG A 255 -22.68 -8.45 4.52
C ARG A 255 -22.41 -7.17 5.31
N SER A 256 -21.58 -6.29 4.78
CA SER A 256 -21.17 -5.03 5.44
C SER A 256 -22.01 -3.81 5.03
N ASN A 257 -22.95 -4.00 4.08
CA ASN A 257 -23.96 -3.02 3.65
C ASN A 257 -25.31 -3.33 4.29
#